data_4d93743f341852715b732bfd667f3d35
#
_entry.id   4d93743f341852715b732bfd667f3d35
#
_cell.length_a   1.000
_cell.length_b   1.000
_cell.length_c   1.000
_cell.angle_alpha   90.00
_cell.angle_beta   90.00
_cell.angle_gamma   90.00
#
_symmetry.space_group_name_H-M   'P 1'
#
loop_
_entity.id
_entity.type
_entity.pdbx_description
1 polymer ?
#
loop_
_entity_poly.entity_id
_entity_poly.type
_entity_poly.pdbx_seq_one_letter_code
_entity_poly.pdbx_strand_id
1 'polypeptide(L)'
;RAIASYAAAQFLSTAKVTFPNKNGGGQTINYKLADKYKETLAGTNIWSAATAKPLEDLERWKEIAEEDGGTVEIALMSKATFNMLKKHDTVKELFKNTTVTITPTLVKATIEEVIGMTILVWNEKIKVGKITKNVFPDNVVTLIPNGQLGVMEYGPTPTKTDELLGMLGDRDVVDIAGTFSTVEVVAESKSAGVVNNVNVVIEDLVVPNPSIMDSMFIATVG
;
A
#
# COMPACT_ATOMS: atom_id res chain seq x y z
N ARG A 1 10.34 -8.71 3.14
CA ARG A 1 9.74 -7.51 3.77
C ARG A 1 9.26 -6.51 2.72
N ALA A 2 10.08 -6.13 1.74
CA ALA A 2 9.67 -5.17 0.70
C ALA A 2 8.48 -5.65 -0.15
N ILE A 3 8.43 -6.95 -0.49
CA ILE A 3 7.33 -7.54 -1.26
C ILE A 3 6.04 -7.53 -0.44
N ALA A 4 6.10 -7.88 0.84
CA ALA A 4 4.95 -7.83 1.74
C ALA A 4 4.41 -6.39 1.90
N SER A 5 5.29 -5.39 2.11
CA SER A 5 4.91 -3.99 2.15
C SER A 5 4.25 -3.54 0.84
N TYR A 6 4.77 -4.00 -0.30
CA TYR A 6 4.21 -3.67 -1.61
C TYR A 6 2.82 -4.30 -1.84
N ALA A 7 2.65 -5.58 -1.48
CA ALA A 7 1.36 -6.26 -1.57
C ALA A 7 0.32 -5.60 -0.64
N ALA A 8 0.71 -5.27 0.60
CA ALA A 8 -0.14 -4.53 1.54
C ALA A 8 -0.54 -3.16 0.99
N ALA A 9 0.39 -2.41 0.40
CA ALA A 9 0.11 -1.11 -0.19
C ALA A 9 -0.83 -1.19 -1.39
N GLN A 10 -0.68 -2.19 -2.27
CA GLN A 10 -1.62 -2.42 -3.36
C GLN A 10 -3.03 -2.72 -2.82
N PHE A 11 -3.14 -3.62 -1.85
CA PHE A 11 -4.41 -3.95 -1.21
C PHE A 11 -5.06 -2.70 -0.61
N LEU A 12 -4.33 -1.97 0.24
CA LEU A 12 -4.85 -0.79 0.93
C LEU A 12 -5.19 0.38 -0.02
N SER A 13 -4.55 0.47 -1.18
CA SER A 13 -4.81 1.57 -2.12
C SER A 13 -5.84 1.27 -3.20
N THR A 14 -6.11 -0.01 -3.49
CA THR A 14 -6.98 -0.40 -4.61
C THR A 14 -7.95 -1.53 -4.30
N ALA A 15 -7.88 -2.14 -3.13
CA ALA A 15 -8.52 -3.41 -2.76
C ALA A 15 -8.22 -4.55 -3.77
N LYS A 16 -7.05 -4.48 -4.40
CA LYS A 16 -6.57 -5.49 -5.36
C LYS A 16 -5.08 -5.72 -5.15
N VAL A 17 -4.61 -6.92 -5.45
CA VAL A 17 -3.18 -7.21 -5.49
C VAL A 17 -2.86 -7.89 -6.82
N THR A 18 -1.88 -7.36 -7.52
CA THR A 18 -1.43 -7.90 -8.82
C THR A 18 -0.02 -8.45 -8.68
N PHE A 19 0.14 -9.71 -9.04
CA PHE A 19 1.43 -10.40 -9.10
C PHE A 19 1.92 -10.38 -10.54
N PRO A 20 3.02 -9.69 -10.85
CA PRO A 20 3.57 -9.68 -12.20
C PRO A 20 4.09 -11.08 -12.57
N ASN A 21 3.82 -11.51 -13.79
CA ASN A 21 4.40 -12.73 -14.37
C ASN A 21 5.62 -12.37 -15.23
N LYS A 22 6.60 -13.27 -15.33
CA LYS A 22 7.83 -13.10 -16.14
C LYS A 22 7.52 -12.77 -17.63
N ASN A 23 6.35 -13.17 -18.12
CA ASN A 23 5.92 -12.98 -19.52
C ASN A 23 5.06 -11.73 -19.77
N GLY A 24 5.03 -10.76 -18.86
CA GLY A 24 4.29 -9.50 -19.02
C GLY A 24 2.80 -9.58 -18.71
N GLY A 25 2.25 -10.76 -18.41
CA GLY A 25 0.93 -10.94 -17.81
C GLY A 25 1.02 -10.89 -16.29
N GLY A 26 -0.11 -10.72 -15.60
CA GLY A 26 -0.16 -10.75 -14.13
C GLY A 26 -1.45 -11.41 -13.66
N GLN A 27 -1.39 -12.06 -12.51
CA GLN A 27 -2.57 -12.55 -11.83
C GLN A 27 -3.03 -11.51 -10.82
N THR A 28 -4.29 -11.10 -10.89
CA THR A 28 -4.87 -10.09 -10.00
C THR A 28 -5.90 -10.73 -9.09
N ILE A 29 -5.69 -10.58 -7.80
CA ILE A 29 -6.69 -10.90 -6.77
C ILE A 29 -7.49 -9.63 -6.51
N ASN A 30 -8.81 -9.70 -6.70
CA ASN A 30 -9.72 -8.61 -6.40
C ASN A 30 -10.54 -8.97 -5.16
N TYR A 31 -10.37 -8.20 -4.10
CA TYR A 31 -11.05 -8.41 -2.81
C TYR A 31 -12.49 -7.90 -2.79
N LYS A 32 -12.99 -7.37 -3.92
CA LYS A 32 -14.40 -6.98 -4.12
C LYS A 32 -14.91 -5.97 -3.08
N LEU A 33 -14.08 -5.02 -2.67
CA LEU A 33 -14.57 -3.89 -1.85
C LEU A 33 -15.77 -3.25 -2.57
N ALA A 34 -16.87 -3.05 -1.85
CA ALA A 34 -18.09 -2.48 -2.42
C ALA A 34 -17.86 -1.06 -2.96
N ASP A 35 -18.58 -0.67 -4.01
CA ASP A 35 -18.37 0.62 -4.66
C ASP A 35 -18.74 1.80 -3.76
N LYS A 36 -19.67 1.61 -2.79
CA LYS A 36 -19.99 2.62 -1.79
C LYS A 36 -18.81 3.02 -0.90
N TYR A 37 -17.80 2.16 -0.78
CA TYR A 37 -16.57 2.41 -0.02
C TYR A 37 -15.40 2.89 -0.87
N LYS A 38 -15.70 3.37 -2.08
CA LYS A 38 -14.70 3.91 -3.00
C LYS A 38 -15.17 5.23 -3.55
N GLU A 39 -14.28 6.21 -3.63
CA GLU A 39 -14.54 7.45 -4.33
C GLU A 39 -13.30 7.92 -5.10
N THR A 40 -13.55 8.51 -6.26
CA THR A 40 -12.52 9.21 -7.02
C THR A 40 -12.98 10.63 -7.23
N LEU A 41 -12.30 11.58 -6.59
CA LEU A 41 -12.58 12.98 -6.75
C LEU A 41 -12.16 13.46 -8.14
N ALA A 42 -12.93 14.38 -8.72
CA ALA A 42 -12.67 14.91 -10.05
C ALA A 42 -12.95 16.42 -10.13
N GLY A 43 -12.34 17.07 -11.09
CA GLY A 43 -12.57 18.49 -11.39
C GLY A 43 -12.16 19.40 -10.23
N THR A 44 -13.10 20.20 -9.74
CA THR A 44 -12.87 21.18 -8.66
C THR A 44 -12.83 20.58 -7.26
N ASN A 45 -13.13 19.30 -7.12
CA ASN A 45 -13.15 18.61 -5.83
C ASN A 45 -11.82 17.94 -5.49
N ILE A 46 -10.89 17.80 -6.46
CA ILE A 46 -9.55 17.23 -6.15
C ILE A 46 -8.85 18.12 -5.12
N TRP A 47 -8.11 17.51 -4.20
CA TRP A 47 -7.50 18.24 -3.07
C TRP A 47 -6.43 19.27 -3.48
N SER A 48 -5.97 19.23 -4.72
CA SER A 48 -5.11 20.28 -5.28
C SER A 48 -5.87 21.53 -5.70
N ALA A 49 -7.20 21.49 -5.83
CA ALA A 49 -8.03 22.62 -6.18
C ALA A 49 -8.34 23.49 -4.94
N ALA A 50 -8.30 24.79 -5.10
CA ALA A 50 -8.57 25.74 -4.01
C ALA A 50 -9.99 25.65 -3.42
N THR A 51 -10.95 25.16 -4.22
CA THR A 51 -12.35 24.98 -3.83
C THR A 51 -12.64 23.64 -3.14
N ALA A 52 -11.68 22.73 -3.11
CA ALA A 52 -11.83 21.45 -2.46
C ALA A 52 -12.03 21.60 -0.94
N LYS A 53 -12.62 20.61 -0.33
CA LYS A 53 -12.92 20.55 1.10
C LYS A 53 -12.40 19.27 1.74
N PRO A 54 -11.09 19.12 1.84
CA PRO A 54 -10.48 17.85 2.29
C PRO A 54 -10.93 17.37 3.67
N LEU A 55 -11.23 18.27 4.60
CA LEU A 55 -11.69 17.91 5.94
C LEU A 55 -13.12 17.36 5.91
N GLU A 56 -14.02 18.03 5.17
CA GLU A 56 -15.39 17.55 4.98
C GLU A 56 -15.43 16.20 4.23
N ASP A 57 -14.53 15.98 3.27
CA ASP A 57 -14.40 14.70 2.57
C ASP A 57 -14.01 13.58 3.53
N LEU A 58 -13.01 13.81 4.41
CA LEU A 58 -12.56 12.81 5.39
C LEU A 58 -13.65 12.46 6.39
N GLU A 59 -14.42 13.44 6.87
CA GLU A 59 -15.57 13.23 7.76
C GLU A 59 -16.67 12.43 7.06
N ARG A 60 -17.04 12.81 5.84
CA ARG A 60 -18.04 12.11 5.04
C ARG A 60 -17.65 10.66 4.74
N TRP A 61 -16.40 10.40 4.36
CA TRP A 61 -15.92 9.03 4.12
C TRP A 61 -15.88 8.19 5.38
N LYS A 62 -15.58 8.81 6.53
CA LYS A 62 -15.66 8.14 7.84
C LYS A 62 -17.10 7.73 8.13
N GLU A 63 -18.07 8.63 7.99
CA GLU A 63 -19.49 8.34 8.18
C GLU A 63 -19.94 7.16 7.31
N ILE A 64 -19.61 7.16 6.02
CA ILE A 64 -19.94 6.07 5.09
C ILE A 64 -19.30 4.74 5.55
N ALA A 65 -18.04 4.76 5.98
CA ALA A 65 -17.33 3.56 6.41
C ALA A 65 -17.87 3.02 7.74
N GLU A 66 -18.49 3.85 8.57
CA GLU A 66 -19.07 3.48 9.86
C GLU A 66 -20.56 3.07 9.78
N GLU A 67 -21.23 3.28 8.63
CA GLU A 67 -22.64 2.93 8.43
C GLU A 67 -22.96 1.45 8.76
N ASP A 68 -22.06 0.53 8.44
CA ASP A 68 -22.25 -0.90 8.66
C ASP A 68 -21.74 -1.36 10.05
N GLY A 69 -21.55 -0.43 10.98
CA GLY A 69 -21.24 -0.70 12.39
C GLY A 69 -19.75 -0.87 12.72
N GLY A 70 -18.87 -0.54 11.79
CA GLY A 70 -17.44 -0.43 12.06
C GLY A 70 -17.08 0.88 12.74
N THR A 71 -15.86 0.99 13.24
CA THR A 71 -15.27 2.23 13.74
C THR A 71 -13.98 2.49 13.01
N VAL A 72 -13.85 3.67 12.39
CA VAL A 72 -12.65 4.07 11.68
C VAL A 72 -11.73 4.86 12.59
N GLU A 73 -10.48 4.43 12.69
CA GLU A 73 -9.49 5.08 13.55
C GLU A 73 -8.33 5.71 12.80
N ILE A 74 -8.01 5.22 11.61
CA ILE A 74 -6.79 5.61 10.91
C ILE A 74 -7.10 6.13 9.50
N ALA A 75 -6.59 7.31 9.18
CA ALA A 75 -6.50 7.82 7.82
C ALA A 75 -5.07 7.63 7.29
N LEU A 76 -4.87 6.64 6.43
CA LEU A 76 -3.59 6.30 5.82
C LEU A 76 -3.40 7.08 4.52
N MET A 77 -2.25 7.71 4.35
CA MET A 77 -1.89 8.43 3.13
C MET A 77 -0.39 8.53 2.92
N SER A 78 0.04 8.87 1.71
CA SER A 78 1.45 9.15 1.43
C SER A 78 1.87 10.51 2.01
N LYS A 79 3.19 10.72 2.12
CA LYS A 79 3.75 12.02 2.53
C LYS A 79 3.34 13.14 1.56
N ALA A 80 3.25 12.88 0.27
CA ALA A 80 2.85 13.87 -0.73
C ALA A 80 1.37 14.29 -0.53
N THR A 81 0.48 13.32 -0.34
CA THR A 81 -0.94 13.55 -0.07
C THR A 81 -1.14 14.32 1.24
N PHE A 82 -0.42 13.94 2.31
CA PHE A 82 -0.47 14.67 3.57
C PHE A 82 0.06 16.11 3.45
N ASN A 83 1.09 16.34 2.65
CA ASN A 83 1.59 17.69 2.39
C ASN A 83 0.58 18.54 1.60
N MET A 84 -0.17 17.93 0.69
CA MET A 84 -1.26 18.60 -0.03
C MET A 84 -2.37 19.01 0.94
N LEU A 85 -2.83 18.10 1.79
CA LEU A 85 -3.80 18.36 2.85
C LEU A 85 -3.37 19.52 3.77
N LYS A 86 -2.14 19.48 4.31
CA LYS A 86 -1.62 20.54 5.19
C LYS A 86 -1.56 21.92 4.56
N LYS A 87 -1.32 21.98 3.25
CA LYS A 87 -1.20 23.26 2.53
C LYS A 87 -2.54 23.82 2.07
N HIS A 88 -3.59 23.04 2.19
CA HIS A 88 -4.92 23.46 1.76
C HIS A 88 -5.43 24.63 2.60
N ASP A 89 -6.19 25.52 1.99
CA ASP A 89 -6.64 26.74 2.64
C ASP A 89 -7.62 26.47 3.80
N THR A 90 -8.45 25.43 3.69
CA THR A 90 -9.34 25.00 4.79
C THR A 90 -8.57 24.62 6.04
N VAL A 91 -7.39 23.98 5.90
CA VAL A 91 -6.52 23.66 7.03
C VAL A 91 -5.83 24.91 7.57
N LYS A 92 -5.38 25.81 6.70
CA LYS A 92 -4.78 27.09 7.13
C LYS A 92 -5.78 27.95 7.91
N GLU A 93 -7.06 27.88 7.57
CA GLU A 93 -8.12 28.62 8.27
C GLU A 93 -8.27 28.23 9.73
N LEU A 94 -7.98 26.97 10.09
CA LEU A 94 -8.01 26.51 11.49
C LEU A 94 -7.01 27.30 12.37
N PHE A 95 -5.98 27.88 11.78
CA PHE A 95 -4.90 28.59 12.47
C PHE A 95 -4.95 30.11 12.35
N LYS A 96 -5.95 30.69 11.67
CA LYS A 96 -6.02 32.15 11.43
C LYS A 96 -5.98 33.01 12.70
N ASN A 97 -6.57 32.51 13.79
CA ASN A 97 -6.68 33.24 15.05
C ASN A 97 -5.74 32.68 16.15
N THR A 98 -4.76 31.88 15.77
CA THR A 98 -3.86 31.24 16.73
C THR A 98 -2.66 32.13 17.00
N THR A 99 -2.37 32.41 18.28
CA THR A 99 -1.17 33.13 18.73
C THR A 99 0.04 32.21 18.96
N VAL A 100 -0.15 30.91 18.79
CA VAL A 100 0.89 29.89 19.01
C VAL A 100 1.70 29.68 17.74
N THR A 101 2.99 29.38 17.90
CA THR A 101 3.85 29.03 16.75
C THR A 101 3.35 27.75 16.08
N ILE A 102 3.00 27.86 14.79
CA ILE A 102 2.48 26.75 14.01
C ILE A 102 3.62 25.80 13.65
N THR A 103 3.64 24.62 14.24
CA THR A 103 4.60 23.56 13.92
C THR A 103 3.92 22.45 13.10
N PRO A 104 4.67 21.66 12.31
CA PRO A 104 4.11 20.53 11.58
C PRO A 104 3.39 19.50 12.47
N THR A 105 3.85 19.34 13.71
CA THR A 105 3.22 18.45 14.70
C THR A 105 1.89 19.01 15.16
N LEU A 106 1.82 20.32 15.44
CA LEU A 106 0.57 20.98 15.83
C LEU A 106 -0.47 20.87 14.70
N VAL A 107 -0.06 21.13 13.44
CA VAL A 107 -0.97 21.03 12.30
C VAL A 107 -1.54 19.62 12.17
N LYS A 108 -0.71 18.59 12.31
CA LYS A 108 -1.17 17.20 12.28
C LYS A 108 -2.16 16.92 13.41
N ALA A 109 -1.81 17.26 14.64
CA ALA A 109 -2.66 17.03 15.82
C ALA A 109 -4.02 17.75 15.70
N THR A 110 -4.04 18.99 15.21
CA THR A 110 -5.29 19.74 15.01
C THR A 110 -6.16 19.10 13.93
N ILE A 111 -5.57 18.63 12.83
CA ILE A 111 -6.34 17.92 11.79
C ILE A 111 -6.92 16.63 12.39
N GLU A 112 -6.12 15.83 13.10
CA GLU A 112 -6.55 14.58 13.74
C GLU A 112 -7.69 14.82 14.74
N GLU A 113 -7.65 15.92 15.48
CA GLU A 113 -8.71 16.30 16.41
C GLU A 113 -10.01 16.66 15.68
N VAL A 114 -9.93 17.42 14.59
CA VAL A 114 -11.09 17.82 13.78
C VAL A 114 -11.77 16.61 13.14
N ILE A 115 -11.01 15.74 12.49
CA ILE A 115 -11.55 14.58 11.77
C ILE A 115 -11.85 13.38 12.69
N GLY A 116 -11.38 13.41 13.95
CA GLY A 116 -11.52 12.32 14.90
C GLY A 116 -10.87 11.00 14.45
N MET A 117 -9.75 11.09 13.75
CA MET A 117 -8.97 9.93 13.27
C MET A 117 -7.48 10.23 13.36
N THR A 118 -6.66 9.20 13.58
CA THR A 118 -5.20 9.30 13.55
C THR A 118 -4.70 9.28 12.10
N ILE A 119 -3.87 10.23 11.71
CA ILE A 119 -3.25 10.25 10.38
C ILE A 119 -1.97 9.42 10.40
N LEU A 120 -1.93 8.36 9.62
CA LEU A 120 -0.75 7.55 9.38
C LEU A 120 -0.12 7.91 8.03
N VAL A 121 1.11 8.45 8.06
CA VAL A 121 1.84 8.80 6.85
C VAL A 121 2.80 7.69 6.46
N TRP A 122 2.49 6.97 5.38
CA TRP A 122 3.36 5.93 4.84
C TRP A 122 4.38 6.52 3.87
N ASN A 123 5.64 6.53 4.26
CA ASN A 123 6.73 7.15 3.48
C ASN A 123 7.81 6.13 3.08
N GLU A 124 7.47 4.83 3.07
CA GLU A 124 8.39 3.79 2.62
C GLU A 124 8.59 3.88 1.10
N LYS A 125 9.84 3.66 0.66
CA LYS A 125 10.21 3.68 -0.74
C LYS A 125 10.88 2.37 -1.13
N ILE A 126 10.60 1.91 -2.34
CA ILE A 126 11.27 0.77 -2.96
C ILE A 126 12.04 1.20 -4.19
N LYS A 127 13.14 0.53 -4.44
CA LYS A 127 13.94 0.71 -5.65
C LYS A 127 13.65 -0.43 -6.61
N VAL A 128 13.09 -0.10 -7.79
CA VAL A 128 12.83 -1.05 -8.86
C VAL A 128 13.75 -0.70 -10.03
N GLY A 129 14.82 -1.47 -10.21
CA GLY A 129 15.87 -1.14 -11.14
C GLY A 129 16.58 0.17 -10.78
N LYS A 130 16.48 1.18 -11.65
CA LYS A 130 17.06 2.53 -11.43
C LYS A 130 16.06 3.53 -10.87
N ILE A 131 14.80 3.15 -10.70
CA ILE A 131 13.71 4.04 -10.29
C ILE A 131 13.36 3.80 -8.83
N THR A 132 13.30 4.87 -8.03
CA THR A 132 12.77 4.83 -6.67
C THR A 132 11.30 5.25 -6.69
N LYS A 133 10.41 4.40 -6.16
CA LYS A 133 8.97 4.67 -6.07
C LYS A 133 8.51 4.62 -4.62
N ASN A 134 7.48 5.39 -4.29
CA ASN A 134 6.77 5.21 -3.02
C ASN A 134 6.08 3.84 -3.01
N VAL A 135 6.09 3.17 -1.87
CA VAL A 135 5.37 1.90 -1.68
C VAL A 135 3.87 2.18 -1.71
N PHE A 136 3.40 3.15 -0.93
CA PHE A 136 2.01 3.62 -0.97
C PHE A 136 1.87 4.75 -1.99
N PRO A 137 0.87 4.68 -2.91
CA PRO A 137 0.73 5.66 -3.98
C PRO A 137 0.36 7.05 -3.46
N ASP A 138 0.78 8.07 -4.20
CA ASP A 138 0.34 9.45 -3.97
C ASP A 138 -1.12 9.64 -4.41
N ASN A 139 -1.76 10.67 -3.88
CA ASN A 139 -3.15 11.00 -4.16
C ASN A 139 -4.18 9.92 -3.77
N VAL A 140 -3.82 9.01 -2.89
CA VAL A 140 -4.74 8.03 -2.32
C VAL A 140 -4.82 8.23 -0.82
N VAL A 141 -6.04 8.13 -0.30
CA VAL A 141 -6.35 8.09 1.14
C VAL A 141 -7.12 6.82 1.41
N THR A 142 -6.71 6.08 2.44
CA THR A 142 -7.41 4.88 2.87
C THR A 142 -7.80 5.03 4.33
N LEU A 143 -9.08 4.94 4.59
CA LEU A 143 -9.61 4.87 5.95
C LEU A 143 -9.60 3.42 6.41
N ILE A 144 -9.03 3.20 7.58
CA ILE A 144 -8.80 1.88 8.15
C ILE A 144 -9.58 1.77 9.45
N PRO A 145 -10.38 0.69 9.61
CA PRO A 145 -11.13 0.46 10.84
C PRO A 145 -10.20 0.13 12.01
N ASN A 146 -10.74 0.28 13.22
CA ASN A 146 -10.08 -0.17 14.43
C ASN A 146 -9.87 -1.69 14.42
N GLY A 147 -8.70 -2.12 14.89
CA GLY A 147 -8.36 -3.53 15.04
C GLY A 147 -7.48 -4.09 13.92
N GLN A 148 -7.43 -5.39 13.87
CA GLN A 148 -6.61 -6.12 12.88
C GLN A 148 -7.37 -6.25 11.56
N LEU A 149 -6.93 -5.55 10.52
CA LEU A 149 -7.50 -5.66 9.16
C LEU A 149 -7.46 -7.06 8.59
N GLY A 150 -6.47 -7.85 8.97
CA GLY A 150 -6.24 -9.18 8.42
C GLY A 150 -4.81 -9.66 8.70
N VAL A 151 -4.41 -10.68 8.00
CA VAL A 151 -3.07 -11.27 8.09
C VAL A 151 -2.40 -11.30 6.72
N MET A 152 -1.09 -11.34 6.70
CA MET A 152 -0.32 -11.62 5.48
C MET A 152 -0.08 -13.12 5.42
N GLU A 153 -0.61 -13.78 4.41
CA GLU A 153 -0.38 -15.20 4.17
C GLU A 153 0.78 -15.39 3.21
N TYR A 154 1.62 -16.37 3.51
CA TYR A 154 2.76 -16.73 2.70
C TYR A 154 2.52 -18.11 2.11
N GLY A 155 2.70 -18.24 0.80
CA GLY A 155 2.57 -19.50 0.07
C GLY A 155 3.90 -20.01 -0.48
N PRO A 156 3.96 -21.26 -0.92
CA PRO A 156 5.12 -21.77 -1.64
C PRO A 156 5.30 -20.98 -2.94
N THR A 157 6.53 -20.60 -3.23
CA THR A 157 6.88 -19.94 -4.48
C THR A 157 6.75 -20.91 -5.67
N PRO A 158 6.63 -20.40 -6.92
CA PRO A 158 6.63 -21.27 -8.10
C PRO A 158 7.86 -22.20 -8.16
N THR A 159 9.04 -21.69 -7.87
CA THR A 159 10.28 -22.48 -7.83
C THR A 159 10.20 -23.59 -6.76
N LYS A 160 9.64 -23.30 -5.58
CA LYS A 160 9.43 -24.31 -4.54
C LYS A 160 8.41 -25.39 -4.95
N THR A 161 7.38 -24.97 -5.65
CA THR A 161 6.38 -25.89 -6.21
C THR A 161 7.00 -26.82 -7.25
N ASP A 162 7.83 -26.28 -8.15
CA ASP A 162 8.55 -27.05 -9.15
C ASP A 162 9.55 -28.04 -8.51
N GLU A 163 10.22 -27.64 -7.42
CA GLU A 163 11.09 -28.54 -6.64
C GLU A 163 10.29 -29.68 -6.02
N LEU A 164 9.16 -29.40 -5.37
CA LEU A 164 8.28 -30.40 -4.77
C LEU A 164 7.71 -31.38 -5.79
N LEU A 165 7.49 -30.93 -7.04
CA LEU A 165 7.00 -31.74 -8.15
C LEU A 165 8.15 -32.46 -8.90
N GLY A 166 9.42 -32.25 -8.52
CA GLY A 166 10.57 -32.84 -9.18
C GLY A 166 10.84 -32.29 -10.58
N MET A 167 10.41 -31.09 -10.89
CA MET A 167 10.51 -30.46 -12.21
C MET A 167 11.77 -29.59 -12.40
N LEU A 168 12.57 -29.40 -11.35
CA LEU A 168 13.69 -28.43 -11.39
C LEU A 168 14.96 -28.93 -12.11
N GLY A 169 15.10 -30.22 -12.36
CA GLY A 169 16.34 -30.78 -12.94
C GLY A 169 17.57 -30.47 -12.08
N ASP A 170 18.71 -30.14 -12.72
CA ASP A 170 19.99 -29.86 -12.04
C ASP A 170 20.11 -28.40 -11.55
N ARG A 171 19.05 -27.80 -11.07
CA ARG A 171 19.08 -26.43 -10.51
C ARG A 171 19.33 -26.46 -9.01
N ASP A 172 20.28 -25.65 -8.56
CA ASP A 172 20.50 -25.44 -7.13
C ASP A 172 19.49 -24.45 -6.56
N VAL A 173 18.63 -24.94 -5.68
CA VAL A 173 17.67 -24.13 -4.93
C VAL A 173 18.07 -24.08 -3.47
N VAL A 174 18.21 -22.88 -2.94
CA VAL A 174 18.50 -22.69 -1.51
C VAL A 174 17.25 -22.18 -0.82
N ASP A 175 16.70 -23.00 0.09
CA ASP A 175 15.64 -22.56 0.99
C ASP A 175 16.20 -21.66 2.08
N ILE A 176 15.60 -20.51 2.28
CA ILE A 176 15.88 -19.68 3.44
C ILE A 176 15.07 -20.24 4.61
N ALA A 177 15.73 -20.89 5.55
CA ALA A 177 15.09 -21.55 6.68
C ALA A 177 14.13 -20.62 7.44
N GLY A 178 12.89 -21.07 7.63
CA GLY A 178 11.85 -20.33 8.35
C GLY A 178 11.14 -19.22 7.55
N THR A 179 11.39 -19.09 6.26
CA THR A 179 10.67 -18.19 5.36
C THR A 179 10.07 -18.98 4.20
N PHE A 180 9.04 -18.42 3.56
CA PHE A 180 8.47 -18.95 2.32
C PHE A 180 9.16 -18.36 1.08
N SER A 181 10.33 -17.75 1.26
CA SER A 181 11.15 -17.21 0.19
C SER A 181 12.11 -18.28 -0.34
N THR A 182 12.24 -18.38 -1.65
CA THR A 182 13.23 -19.21 -2.32
C THR A 182 14.27 -18.36 -3.04
N VAL A 183 15.52 -18.81 -3.00
CA VAL A 183 16.61 -18.22 -3.77
C VAL A 183 17.08 -19.26 -4.78
N GLU A 184 16.85 -19.02 -6.05
CA GLU A 184 17.38 -19.82 -7.15
C GLU A 184 18.70 -19.22 -7.63
N VAL A 185 19.75 -20.02 -7.64
CA VAL A 185 21.04 -19.63 -8.24
C VAL A 185 21.22 -20.35 -9.56
N VAL A 186 21.12 -19.64 -10.65
CA VAL A 186 21.34 -20.20 -11.99
C VAL A 186 22.73 -19.79 -12.48
N ALA A 187 23.63 -20.74 -12.54
CA ALA A 187 24.97 -20.57 -13.12
C ALA A 187 24.94 -20.91 -14.62
N GLU A 188 25.15 -19.94 -15.48
CA GLU A 188 25.33 -20.18 -16.90
C GLU A 188 26.79 -20.51 -17.20
N SER A 189 27.10 -21.77 -17.53
CA SER A 189 28.40 -22.21 -18.00
C SER A 189 28.46 -22.17 -19.52
N LYS A 190 29.29 -21.30 -20.07
CA LYS A 190 29.66 -21.34 -21.49
C LYS A 190 31.05 -21.95 -21.61
N SER A 191 31.10 -23.27 -21.89
CA SER A 191 32.33 -23.98 -22.30
C SER A 191 33.48 -24.05 -21.24
N ALA A 192 33.95 -25.26 -20.95
CA ALA A 192 35.17 -25.54 -20.19
C ALA A 192 35.24 -25.07 -18.73
N GLY A 193 34.15 -25.18 -17.95
CA GLY A 193 34.22 -25.02 -16.50
C GLY A 193 34.34 -23.57 -15.98
N VAL A 194 34.19 -22.57 -16.85
CA VAL A 194 34.18 -21.16 -16.44
C VAL A 194 32.73 -20.68 -16.31
N VAL A 195 32.32 -20.31 -15.10
CA VAL A 195 31.03 -19.67 -14.83
C VAL A 195 31.12 -18.21 -15.29
N ASN A 196 30.43 -17.86 -16.37
CA ASN A 196 30.46 -16.50 -16.92
C ASN A 196 29.37 -15.60 -16.33
N ASN A 197 28.26 -16.14 -15.85
CA ASN A 197 27.17 -15.41 -15.22
C ASN A 197 26.52 -16.22 -14.10
N VAL A 198 26.27 -15.58 -13.00
CA VAL A 198 25.45 -16.10 -11.91
C VAL A 198 24.21 -15.23 -11.80
N ASN A 199 23.06 -15.79 -12.12
CA ASN A 199 21.77 -15.14 -11.91
C ASN A 199 21.19 -15.62 -10.58
N VAL A 200 20.90 -14.68 -9.67
CA VAL A 200 20.23 -14.94 -8.41
C VAL A 200 18.78 -14.45 -8.55
N VAL A 201 17.84 -15.38 -8.46
CA VAL A 201 16.41 -15.07 -8.46
C VAL A 201 15.89 -15.28 -7.05
N ILE A 202 15.28 -14.23 -6.48
CA ILE A 202 14.62 -14.29 -5.18
C ILE A 202 13.12 -14.20 -5.43
N GLU A 203 12.39 -15.20 -4.96
CA GLU A 203 10.94 -15.28 -5.09
C GLU A 203 10.28 -15.28 -3.73
N ASP A 204 9.23 -14.49 -3.58
CA ASP A 204 8.33 -14.47 -2.43
C ASP A 204 6.89 -14.47 -2.95
N LEU A 205 6.05 -15.34 -2.37
CA LEU A 205 4.61 -15.29 -2.60
C LEU A 205 3.92 -14.90 -1.30
N VAL A 206 3.38 -13.69 -1.27
CA VAL A 206 2.69 -13.14 -0.11
C VAL A 206 1.39 -12.47 -0.52
N VAL A 207 0.30 -12.81 0.18
CA VAL A 207 -1.04 -12.34 -0.12
C VAL A 207 -1.69 -11.77 1.15
N PRO A 208 -2.23 -10.54 1.13
CA PRO A 208 -3.10 -10.07 2.20
C PRO A 208 -4.36 -10.93 2.28
N ASN A 209 -4.71 -11.39 3.48
CA ASN A 209 -5.98 -12.03 3.78
C ASN A 209 -6.76 -11.13 4.75
N PRO A 210 -7.64 -10.24 4.23
CA PRO A 210 -8.38 -9.30 5.05
C PRO A 210 -9.50 -10.02 5.80
N SER A 211 -9.67 -9.66 7.08
CA SER A 211 -10.76 -10.15 7.93
C SER A 211 -11.92 -9.17 7.97
N ILE A 212 -11.64 -7.86 7.81
CA ILE A 212 -12.63 -6.78 7.92
C ILE A 212 -12.43 -5.85 6.72
N MET A 213 -13.38 -5.84 5.79
CA MET A 213 -13.36 -4.95 4.63
C MET A 213 -14.50 -3.94 4.61
N ASP A 214 -15.61 -4.26 5.28
CA ASP A 214 -16.86 -3.49 5.19
C ASP A 214 -16.79 -2.12 5.89
N SER A 215 -15.70 -1.84 6.61
CA SER A 215 -15.43 -0.54 7.23
C SER A 215 -14.17 0.13 6.68
N MET A 216 -13.63 -0.35 5.57
CA MET A 216 -12.49 0.28 4.90
C MET A 216 -12.99 1.18 3.76
N PHE A 217 -12.47 2.40 3.67
CA PHE A 217 -12.79 3.31 2.57
C PHE A 217 -11.53 3.69 1.80
N ILE A 218 -11.62 3.72 0.47
CA ILE A 218 -10.49 4.11 -0.40
C ILE A 218 -10.92 5.29 -1.27
N ALA A 219 -10.20 6.40 -1.16
CA ALA A 219 -10.43 7.59 -1.96
C ALA A 219 -9.21 7.96 -2.80
N THR A 220 -9.47 8.38 -4.05
CA THR A 220 -8.47 9.03 -4.91
C THR A 220 -8.74 10.53 -4.91
N VAL A 221 -7.75 11.34 -4.51
CA VAL A 221 -7.93 12.77 -4.20
C VAL A 221 -7.21 13.73 -5.16
N GLY A 222 -6.58 13.20 -6.22
CA GLY A 222 -5.84 14.03 -7.19
C GLY A 222 -5.60 13.37 -8.51
#